data_540f2f7552af29391dc028e915c5cc93
#
_entry.id   540f2f7552af29391dc028e915c5cc93
#
_cell.length_a   1.000
_cell.length_b   1.000
_cell.length_c   1.000
_cell.angle_alpha   90.00
_cell.angle_beta   90.00
_cell.angle_gamma   90.00
#
_symmetry.space_group_name_H-M   'P 1'
#
loop_
_entity.id
_entity.type
_entity.pdbx_description
1 polymer ?
#
loop_
_entity_poly.entity_id
_entity_poly.type
_entity_poly.pdbx_seq_one_letter_code
_entity_poly.pdbx_strand_id
1 'polypeptide(L)'
;MESNWLDKTVSLYNSHSDNTGKPATYRDIFKWKFERDLPAIVALRKLDRTATDYKIQAKPLKSKLQCFTPSALLESKATGNVIELHRTGMVQLDFDEKDISMYNLEELKAMVFSLPFIGFCGLSCSGGGFYALALITEPERLSEYAEHFFKVLLKEEIKADTSKGKKVENLRYLSYDSNMLIRENPVPFQLPHFKAKLAIIKAQPYKYTTINNNGNNALFNKGLRDLGIVQSGERYQNVSRVAYAVGGLKIPAHLPQLISAINSNSAFYGETAKYSKIATECYNAGTLKPLSK
;
A
#
# COMPACT_ATOMS: atom_id res chain seq x y z
N MET A 1 -30.31 4.90 -10.03
CA MET A 1 -29.09 5.53 -10.55
C MET A 1 -28.12 5.63 -9.38
N GLU A 2 -26.95 5.01 -9.46
CA GLU A 2 -25.93 5.22 -8.44
C GLU A 2 -25.48 6.68 -8.50
N SER A 3 -25.39 7.33 -7.32
CA SER A 3 -24.95 8.72 -7.25
C SER A 3 -23.50 8.83 -7.73
N ASN A 4 -23.18 9.85 -8.54
CA ASN A 4 -21.81 10.13 -8.96
C ASN A 4 -20.93 10.27 -7.71
N TRP A 5 -19.73 9.67 -7.70
CA TRP A 5 -18.82 9.74 -6.56
C TRP A 5 -18.45 11.18 -6.18
N LEU A 6 -18.46 12.10 -7.15
CA LEU A 6 -18.21 13.53 -6.90
C LEU A 6 -19.28 14.19 -6.01
N ASP A 7 -20.47 13.61 -5.95
CA ASP A 7 -21.59 14.12 -5.14
C ASP A 7 -21.65 13.47 -3.74
N LYS A 8 -20.75 12.49 -3.47
CA LYS A 8 -20.61 11.92 -2.13
C LYS A 8 -20.04 12.94 -1.15
N THR A 9 -20.53 12.89 0.07
CA THR A 9 -20.20 13.84 1.15
C THR A 9 -19.05 13.34 2.01
N VAL A 10 -18.14 14.24 2.35
CA VAL A 10 -16.97 14.05 3.22
C VAL A 10 -16.95 15.13 4.30
N SER A 11 -16.11 14.97 5.31
CA SER A 11 -15.91 16.01 6.31
C SER A 11 -14.78 16.97 5.91
N LEU A 12 -15.09 18.25 5.82
CA LEU A 12 -14.15 19.34 5.56
C LEU A 12 -13.86 20.07 6.87
N TYR A 13 -12.58 20.19 7.22
CA TYR A 13 -12.06 20.82 8.43
C TYR A 13 -11.33 22.12 8.10
N ASN A 14 -11.42 23.11 8.98
CA ASN A 14 -10.69 24.37 8.82
C ASN A 14 -9.17 24.20 9.06
N SER A 15 -8.79 23.19 9.84
CA SER A 15 -7.40 22.81 10.11
C SER A 15 -7.28 21.33 10.46
N HIS A 16 -6.06 20.80 10.45
CA HIS A 16 -5.82 19.40 10.82
C HIS A 16 -6.10 19.10 12.31
N SER A 17 -6.12 20.12 13.16
CA SER A 17 -6.37 19.98 14.60
C SER A 17 -7.87 19.98 14.96
N ASP A 18 -8.76 20.39 14.04
CA ASP A 18 -10.19 20.37 14.30
C ASP A 18 -10.71 18.93 14.38
N ASN A 19 -11.52 18.62 15.36
CA ASN A 19 -12.10 17.29 15.52
C ASN A 19 -13.46 17.13 14.84
N THR A 20 -14.18 18.23 14.60
CA THR A 20 -15.46 18.24 13.91
C THR A 20 -15.33 18.96 12.57
N GLY A 21 -15.77 18.31 11.50
CA GLY A 21 -15.78 18.87 10.15
C GLY A 21 -17.17 19.31 9.73
N LYS A 22 -17.23 20.11 8.67
CA LYS A 22 -18.49 20.45 7.98
C LYS A 22 -18.68 19.50 6.80
N PRO A 23 -19.90 19.04 6.52
CA PRO A 23 -20.18 18.28 5.30
C PRO A 23 -19.85 19.10 4.05
N ALA A 24 -19.15 18.49 3.08
CA ALA A 24 -18.87 19.04 1.76
C ALA A 24 -18.84 17.90 0.74
N THR A 25 -19.23 18.14 -0.51
CA THR A 25 -19.09 17.14 -1.55
C THR A 25 -17.69 17.18 -2.15
N TYR A 26 -17.25 16.09 -2.78
CA TYR A 26 -16.00 16.13 -3.56
C TYR A 26 -16.07 17.18 -4.67
N ARG A 27 -17.26 17.34 -5.28
CA ARG A 27 -17.50 18.36 -6.30
C ARG A 27 -17.20 19.76 -5.79
N ASP A 28 -17.63 20.08 -4.57
CA ASP A 28 -17.35 21.38 -3.94
C ASP A 28 -15.86 21.52 -3.64
N ILE A 29 -15.24 20.45 -3.13
CA ILE A 29 -13.80 20.42 -2.85
C ILE A 29 -12.97 20.60 -4.12
N PHE A 30 -13.31 20.01 -5.26
CA PHE A 30 -12.52 20.09 -6.48
C PHE A 30 -12.89 21.26 -7.42
N LYS A 31 -14.06 21.85 -7.30
CA LYS A 31 -14.42 23.10 -8.00
C LYS A 31 -13.75 24.35 -7.45
N TRP A 32 -13.01 24.23 -6.56
CA TRP A 32 -12.31 25.03 -5.63
C TRP A 32 -12.26 26.55 -5.82
N LYS A 33 -12.70 27.24 -4.77
CA LYS A 33 -12.50 28.68 -4.56
C LYS A 33 -11.55 28.85 -3.35
N PHE A 34 -10.29 28.53 -3.54
CA PHE A 34 -9.30 28.42 -2.46
C PHE A 34 -8.59 29.74 -2.11
N GLU A 35 -9.28 30.83 -2.25
CA GLU A 35 -8.76 32.16 -1.90
C GLU A 35 -8.08 32.20 -0.53
N ARG A 36 -8.66 31.47 0.44
CA ARG A 36 -8.12 31.39 1.79
C ARG A 36 -6.78 30.69 1.90
N ASP A 37 -6.62 29.54 1.27
CA ASP A 37 -5.48 28.66 1.48
C ASP A 37 -4.36 28.87 0.45
N LEU A 38 -4.68 29.51 -0.67
CA LEU A 38 -3.75 29.73 -1.77
C LEU A 38 -2.45 30.44 -1.35
N PRO A 39 -2.48 31.51 -0.52
CA PRO A 39 -1.23 32.14 -0.07
C PRO A 39 -0.32 31.21 0.72
N ALA A 40 -0.90 30.36 1.59
CA ALA A 40 -0.13 29.38 2.36
C ALA A 40 0.44 28.27 1.48
N ILE A 41 -0.30 27.79 0.48
CA ILE A 41 0.17 26.79 -0.50
C ILE A 41 1.31 27.36 -1.34
N VAL A 42 1.17 28.59 -1.85
CA VAL A 42 2.23 29.26 -2.62
C VAL A 42 3.49 29.46 -1.78
N ALA A 43 3.34 29.90 -0.55
CA ALA A 43 4.47 30.04 0.39
C ALA A 43 5.14 28.69 0.66
N LEU A 44 4.34 27.64 0.91
CA LEU A 44 4.83 26.28 1.16
C LEU A 44 5.63 25.70 -0.02
N ARG A 45 5.18 25.97 -1.25
CA ARG A 45 5.85 25.49 -2.48
C ARG A 45 7.14 26.26 -2.82
N LYS A 46 7.32 27.45 -2.26
CA LYS A 46 8.56 28.24 -2.38
C LYS A 46 9.65 27.84 -1.40
N LEU A 47 9.31 27.05 -0.37
CA LEU A 47 10.32 26.57 0.59
C LEU A 47 11.28 25.60 -0.09
N ASP A 48 12.57 25.72 0.28
CA ASP A 48 13.57 24.73 -0.12
C ASP A 48 13.31 23.41 0.61
N ARG A 49 12.84 22.41 -0.11
CA ARG A 49 12.51 21.09 0.43
C ARG A 49 13.72 20.27 0.82
N THR A 50 14.93 20.67 0.36
CA THR A 50 16.21 20.02 0.71
C THR A 50 16.80 20.57 2.00
N ALA A 51 16.31 21.74 2.47
CA ALA A 51 16.78 22.37 3.69
C ALA A 51 16.50 21.50 4.93
N THR A 52 17.47 21.44 5.85
CA THR A 52 17.37 20.64 7.07
C THR A 52 16.22 21.06 7.99
N ASP A 53 15.84 22.34 7.95
CA ASP A 53 14.75 22.94 8.71
C ASP A 53 13.41 23.02 7.94
N TYR A 54 13.34 22.45 6.72
CA TYR A 54 12.12 22.46 5.90
C TYR A 54 10.85 22.11 6.69
N LYS A 55 10.90 21.03 7.49
CA LYS A 55 9.73 20.58 8.27
C LYS A 55 9.30 21.64 9.30
N ILE A 56 10.25 22.37 9.88
CA ILE A 56 9.97 23.44 10.84
C ILE A 56 9.28 24.60 10.15
N GLN A 57 9.79 25.02 8.98
CA GLN A 57 9.20 26.10 8.17
C GLN A 57 7.84 25.73 7.58
N ALA A 58 7.67 24.47 7.11
CA ALA A 58 6.44 24.01 6.48
C ALA A 58 5.28 23.81 7.47
N LYS A 59 5.57 23.43 8.74
CA LYS A 59 4.53 23.12 9.74
C LYS A 59 3.55 24.27 9.99
N PRO A 60 3.96 25.53 10.23
CA PRO A 60 3.03 26.63 10.46
C PRO A 60 2.20 27.00 9.22
N LEU A 61 2.70 26.75 8.03
CA LEU A 61 1.96 26.94 6.78
C LEU A 61 0.90 25.84 6.61
N LYS A 62 1.29 24.58 6.80
CA LYS A 62 0.35 23.44 6.73
C LYS A 62 -0.76 23.52 7.78
N SER A 63 -0.46 24.00 8.99
CA SER A 63 -1.45 24.09 10.07
C SER A 63 -2.61 25.05 9.76
N LYS A 64 -2.42 25.99 8.83
CA LYS A 64 -3.46 26.94 8.39
C LYS A 64 -4.37 26.38 7.29
N LEU A 65 -3.94 25.28 6.62
CA LEU A 65 -4.68 24.73 5.51
C LEU A 65 -5.91 23.96 5.97
N GLN A 66 -6.97 24.09 5.19
CA GLN A 66 -8.13 23.20 5.31
C GLN A 66 -7.71 21.78 4.91
N CYS A 67 -8.43 20.81 5.44
CA CYS A 67 -8.24 19.41 5.11
C CYS A 67 -9.58 18.67 5.14
N PHE A 68 -9.62 17.50 4.54
CA PHE A 68 -10.81 16.67 4.49
C PHE A 68 -10.48 15.19 4.71
N THR A 69 -11.47 14.39 5.05
CA THR A 69 -11.37 12.94 5.19
C THR A 69 -11.88 12.25 3.92
N PRO A 70 -11.01 11.83 2.98
CA PRO A 70 -11.47 11.31 1.69
C PRO A 70 -12.33 10.05 1.80
N SER A 71 -12.16 9.25 2.83
CA SER A 71 -12.81 7.93 2.91
C SER A 71 -14.16 7.94 3.61
N ALA A 72 -14.51 9.03 4.32
CA ALA A 72 -15.76 9.08 5.07
C ALA A 72 -16.25 10.49 5.38
N LEU A 73 -17.57 10.60 5.63
CA LEU A 73 -18.17 11.67 6.41
C LEU A 73 -18.12 11.27 7.88
N LEU A 74 -17.50 12.09 8.72
CA LEU A 74 -17.35 11.85 10.15
C LEU A 74 -18.08 12.97 10.94
N GLU A 75 -18.77 12.61 12.00
CA GLU A 75 -19.21 13.55 13.03
C GLU A 75 -18.02 14.02 13.86
N SER A 76 -17.13 13.09 14.21
CA SER A 76 -15.90 13.37 14.96
C SER A 76 -14.72 12.53 14.46
N LYS A 77 -13.53 13.14 14.39
CA LYS A 77 -12.25 12.43 14.18
C LYS A 77 -11.35 12.47 15.42
N ALA A 78 -11.87 12.79 16.59
CA ALA A 78 -11.09 12.86 17.82
C ALA A 78 -10.40 11.51 18.10
N THR A 79 -9.13 11.55 18.48
CA THR A 79 -8.37 10.35 18.81
C THR A 79 -9.07 9.53 19.90
N GLY A 80 -9.33 8.26 19.62
CA GLY A 80 -10.07 7.36 20.53
C GLY A 80 -11.59 7.53 20.51
N ASN A 81 -12.12 8.50 19.75
CA ASN A 81 -13.56 8.74 19.62
C ASN A 81 -13.93 9.16 18.19
N VAL A 82 -13.58 8.32 17.22
CA VAL A 82 -13.96 8.53 15.80
C VAL A 82 -15.42 8.10 15.64
N ILE A 83 -16.29 9.03 15.23
CA ILE A 83 -17.70 8.76 14.97
C ILE A 83 -17.93 8.88 13.47
N GLU A 84 -18.14 7.73 12.83
CA GLU A 84 -18.37 7.60 11.40
C GLU A 84 -19.88 7.72 11.11
N LEU A 85 -20.25 8.57 10.15
CA LEU A 85 -21.62 8.71 9.66
C LEU A 85 -21.81 7.93 8.35
N HIS A 86 -20.85 8.01 7.43
CA HIS A 86 -20.96 7.37 6.12
C HIS A 86 -19.59 7.20 5.46
N ARG A 87 -19.36 6.06 4.81
CA ARG A 87 -18.17 5.79 3.98
C ARG A 87 -18.41 6.14 2.53
N THR A 88 -17.42 6.79 1.92
CA THR A 88 -17.52 7.24 0.53
C THR A 88 -17.20 6.15 -0.49
N GLY A 89 -16.49 5.10 -0.08
CA GLY A 89 -15.93 4.11 -1.00
C GLY A 89 -14.69 4.61 -1.73
N MET A 90 -14.03 5.66 -1.24
CA MET A 90 -12.78 6.15 -1.79
C MET A 90 -11.61 5.80 -0.88
N VAL A 91 -10.58 5.19 -1.47
CA VAL A 91 -9.27 4.95 -0.83
C VAL A 91 -8.30 6.04 -1.26
N GLN A 92 -7.67 6.68 -0.28
CA GLN A 92 -6.60 7.64 -0.53
C GLN A 92 -5.27 6.91 -0.73
N LEU A 93 -4.56 7.24 -1.80
CA LEU A 93 -3.20 6.82 -2.08
C LEU A 93 -2.32 8.08 -2.08
N ASP A 94 -1.28 8.10 -1.26
CA ASP A 94 -0.37 9.25 -1.08
C ASP A 94 1.03 8.91 -1.61
N PHE A 95 1.58 9.78 -2.45
CA PHE A 95 2.87 9.60 -3.10
C PHE A 95 3.80 10.73 -2.69
N ASP A 96 4.64 10.45 -1.69
CA ASP A 96 5.60 11.40 -1.16
C ASP A 96 6.79 11.61 -2.10
N GLU A 97 7.25 12.85 -2.27
CA GLU A 97 8.40 13.23 -3.10
C GLU A 97 9.62 12.32 -2.91
N LYS A 98 9.97 12.03 -1.66
CA LYS A 98 11.15 11.19 -1.32
C LYS A 98 11.07 9.77 -1.90
N ASP A 99 9.85 9.25 -2.10
CA ASP A 99 9.60 7.89 -2.55
C ASP A 99 9.40 7.80 -4.08
N ILE A 100 9.17 8.95 -4.75
CA ILE A 100 8.92 9.05 -6.20
C ILE A 100 9.90 9.97 -6.93
N SER A 101 10.99 10.39 -6.28
CA SER A 101 11.96 11.36 -6.84
C SER A 101 12.66 10.91 -8.12
N MET A 102 12.65 9.61 -8.40
CA MET A 102 13.20 9.04 -9.65
C MET A 102 12.27 9.16 -10.86
N TYR A 103 11.02 9.57 -10.65
CA TYR A 103 10.02 9.69 -11.71
C TYR A 103 9.76 11.15 -12.06
N ASN A 104 9.36 11.41 -13.32
CA ASN A 104 8.69 12.64 -13.67
C ASN A 104 7.30 12.65 -12.98
N LEU A 105 7.03 13.68 -12.18
CA LEU A 105 5.83 13.75 -11.35
C LEU A 105 4.53 13.73 -12.17
N GLU A 106 4.49 14.48 -13.29
CA GLU A 106 3.29 14.55 -14.14
C GLU A 106 3.06 13.24 -14.91
N GLU A 107 4.13 12.60 -15.38
CA GLU A 107 4.04 11.29 -16.04
C GLU A 107 3.58 10.20 -15.07
N LEU A 108 4.12 10.17 -13.85
CA LEU A 108 3.70 9.22 -12.83
C LEU A 108 2.24 9.45 -12.42
N LYS A 109 1.83 10.72 -12.27
CA LYS A 109 0.43 11.10 -11.99
C LYS A 109 -0.50 10.60 -13.09
N ALA A 110 -0.13 10.79 -14.37
CA ALA A 110 -0.89 10.32 -15.51
C ALA A 110 -0.95 8.77 -15.57
N MET A 111 0.16 8.09 -15.27
CA MET A 111 0.22 6.62 -15.21
C MET A 111 -0.70 6.07 -14.12
N VAL A 112 -0.66 6.61 -12.90
CA VAL A 112 -1.58 6.21 -11.83
C VAL A 112 -3.02 6.50 -12.22
N PHE A 113 -3.30 7.64 -12.83
CA PHE A 113 -4.65 8.00 -13.29
C PHE A 113 -5.15 7.11 -14.43
N SER A 114 -4.28 6.47 -15.21
CA SER A 114 -4.69 5.53 -16.27
C SER A 114 -5.44 4.32 -15.73
N LEU A 115 -5.24 3.96 -14.46
CA LEU A 115 -5.97 2.87 -13.80
C LEU A 115 -7.48 3.19 -13.75
N PRO A 116 -8.37 2.29 -14.19
CA PRO A 116 -9.78 2.60 -14.42
C PRO A 116 -10.55 2.96 -13.14
N PHE A 117 -10.07 2.53 -11.98
CA PHE A 117 -10.69 2.77 -10.68
C PHE A 117 -10.21 4.08 -10.01
N ILE A 118 -9.23 4.77 -10.58
CA ILE A 118 -8.80 6.07 -10.06
C ILE A 118 -9.75 7.16 -10.55
N GLY A 119 -10.42 7.81 -9.60
CA GLY A 119 -11.32 8.94 -9.86
C GLY A 119 -10.61 10.29 -9.86
N PHE A 120 -9.51 10.42 -9.11
CA PHE A 120 -8.80 11.69 -8.95
C PHE A 120 -7.29 11.48 -8.82
N CYS A 121 -6.51 12.38 -9.43
CA CYS A 121 -5.09 12.61 -9.10
C CYS A 121 -4.79 14.10 -9.08
N GLY A 122 -4.12 14.57 -8.02
CA GLY A 122 -3.72 15.97 -7.87
C GLY A 122 -2.53 16.17 -6.96
N LEU A 123 -1.79 17.26 -7.17
CA LEU A 123 -0.60 17.59 -6.39
C LEU A 123 -0.90 17.70 -4.90
N SER A 124 0.06 17.32 -4.07
CA SER A 124 0.04 17.61 -2.64
C SER A 124 0.20 19.11 -2.37
N CYS A 125 -0.17 19.59 -1.18
CA CYS A 125 -0.06 21.01 -0.85
C CYS A 125 1.38 21.55 -0.95
N SER A 126 2.40 20.71 -0.72
CA SER A 126 3.82 21.09 -0.89
C SER A 126 4.30 21.05 -2.34
N GLY A 127 3.55 20.42 -3.25
CA GLY A 127 3.88 20.36 -4.67
C GLY A 127 4.96 19.35 -5.06
N GLY A 128 5.61 18.68 -4.11
CA GLY A 128 6.67 17.69 -4.41
C GLY A 128 6.14 16.27 -4.62
N GLY A 129 4.93 16.00 -4.19
CA GLY A 129 4.24 14.74 -4.37
C GLY A 129 2.81 14.95 -4.86
N PHE A 130 2.05 13.87 -4.99
CA PHE A 130 0.64 13.92 -5.36
C PHE A 130 -0.17 12.89 -4.58
N TYR A 131 -1.47 12.93 -4.70
CA TYR A 131 -2.35 11.90 -4.17
C TYR A 131 -3.38 11.47 -5.19
N ALA A 132 -3.85 10.25 -5.04
CA ALA A 132 -4.93 9.70 -5.85
C ALA A 132 -6.08 9.23 -4.97
N LEU A 133 -7.29 9.21 -5.53
CA LEU A 133 -8.48 8.62 -4.92
C LEU A 133 -8.96 7.47 -5.78
N ALA A 134 -8.97 6.27 -5.21
CA ALA A 134 -9.39 5.04 -5.86
C ALA A 134 -10.80 4.65 -5.39
N LEU A 135 -11.73 4.40 -6.31
CA LEU A 135 -13.09 3.96 -5.99
C LEU A 135 -13.10 2.43 -5.77
N ILE A 136 -13.76 1.99 -4.70
CA ILE A 136 -13.87 0.59 -4.29
C ILE A 136 -15.32 0.16 -4.12
N THR A 137 -15.58 -1.16 -4.23
CA THR A 137 -16.94 -1.72 -4.12
C THR A 137 -17.40 -1.97 -2.69
N GLU A 138 -16.47 -2.23 -1.75
CA GLU A 138 -16.79 -2.62 -0.36
C GLU A 138 -16.12 -1.63 0.62
N PRO A 139 -16.75 -0.47 0.89
CA PRO A 139 -16.14 0.60 1.70
C PRO A 139 -15.77 0.18 3.13
N GLU A 140 -16.44 -0.80 3.69
CA GLU A 140 -16.18 -1.38 5.01
C GLU A 140 -14.83 -2.08 5.09
N ARG A 141 -14.28 -2.52 3.96
CA ARG A 141 -12.99 -3.18 3.85
C ARG A 141 -11.85 -2.23 3.46
N LEU A 142 -11.99 -0.94 3.75
CA LEU A 142 -11.06 0.13 3.36
C LEU A 142 -9.58 -0.24 3.56
N SER A 143 -9.23 -0.79 4.72
CA SER A 143 -7.84 -1.14 5.04
C SER A 143 -7.30 -2.27 4.15
N GLU A 144 -8.12 -3.27 3.82
CA GLU A 144 -7.73 -4.38 2.95
C GLU A 144 -7.48 -3.90 1.51
N TYR A 145 -8.35 -2.99 1.02
CA TYR A 145 -8.16 -2.35 -0.29
C TYR A 145 -6.90 -1.51 -0.36
N ALA A 146 -6.65 -0.68 0.66
CA ALA A 146 -5.43 0.12 0.74
C ALA A 146 -4.17 -0.76 0.72
N GLU A 147 -4.15 -1.84 1.50
CA GLU A 147 -3.03 -2.79 1.51
C GLU A 147 -2.84 -3.49 0.17
N HIS A 148 -3.94 -3.83 -0.51
CA HIS A 148 -3.86 -4.41 -1.85
C HIS A 148 -3.25 -3.42 -2.85
N PHE A 149 -3.72 -2.17 -2.88
CA PHE A 149 -3.17 -1.15 -3.77
C PHE A 149 -1.69 -0.88 -3.51
N PHE A 150 -1.25 -0.79 -2.24
CA PHE A 150 0.17 -0.63 -1.92
C PHE A 150 1.02 -1.78 -2.45
N LYS A 151 0.53 -3.03 -2.36
CA LYS A 151 1.24 -4.20 -2.89
C LYS A 151 1.30 -4.21 -4.42
N VAL A 152 0.22 -3.79 -5.09
CA VAL A 152 0.17 -3.72 -6.56
C VAL A 152 1.11 -2.62 -7.06
N LEU A 153 1.02 -1.42 -6.49
CA LEU A 153 1.90 -0.30 -6.86
C LEU A 153 3.37 -0.62 -6.62
N LEU A 154 3.70 -1.27 -5.49
CA LEU A 154 5.08 -1.66 -5.19
C LEU A 154 5.64 -2.69 -6.18
N LYS A 155 4.81 -3.53 -6.80
CA LYS A 155 5.24 -4.44 -7.87
C LYS A 155 5.69 -3.69 -9.13
N GLU A 156 5.07 -2.55 -9.38
CA GLU A 156 5.42 -1.61 -10.45
C GLU A 156 6.51 -0.61 -10.01
N GLU A 157 7.20 -0.90 -8.89
CA GLU A 157 8.23 -0.06 -8.27
C GLU A 157 7.73 1.31 -7.78
N ILE A 158 6.41 1.56 -7.80
CA ILE A 158 5.80 2.79 -7.31
C ILE A 158 5.51 2.64 -5.81
N LYS A 159 6.11 3.49 -5.00
CA LYS A 159 5.93 3.45 -3.55
C LYS A 159 4.94 4.52 -3.10
N ALA A 160 3.83 4.09 -2.51
CA ALA A 160 2.87 4.95 -1.82
C ALA A 160 3.12 4.94 -0.30
N ASP A 161 2.74 6.04 0.40
CA ASP A 161 2.80 6.11 1.86
C ASP A 161 1.78 5.16 2.50
N THR A 162 2.27 4.06 3.06
CA THR A 162 1.44 3.02 3.69
C THR A 162 0.81 3.45 5.01
N SER A 163 1.16 4.61 5.56
CA SER A 163 0.54 5.18 6.75
C SER A 163 -0.81 5.84 6.48
N LYS A 164 -1.12 6.10 5.21
CA LYS A 164 -2.34 6.75 4.74
C LYS A 164 -3.30 5.76 4.07
N GLY A 165 -4.56 6.16 3.91
CA GLY A 165 -5.57 5.39 3.17
C GLY A 165 -6.23 4.23 3.89
N LYS A 166 -5.68 3.76 5.03
CA LYS A 166 -6.20 2.60 5.78
C LYS A 166 -7.31 2.94 6.76
N LYS A 167 -7.41 4.19 7.18
CA LYS A 167 -8.33 4.65 8.21
C LYS A 167 -9.23 5.74 7.68
N VAL A 168 -10.48 5.74 8.11
CA VAL A 168 -11.49 6.72 7.69
C VAL A 168 -11.14 8.15 8.11
N GLU A 169 -10.44 8.31 9.23
CA GLU A 169 -9.99 9.58 9.77
C GLU A 169 -8.69 10.11 9.14
N ASN A 170 -8.10 9.41 8.18
CA ASN A 170 -6.93 9.91 7.47
C ASN A 170 -7.27 11.21 6.74
N LEU A 171 -6.53 12.26 7.07
CA LEU A 171 -6.73 13.59 6.50
C LEU A 171 -5.92 13.81 5.23
N ARG A 172 -6.52 14.58 4.32
CA ARG A 172 -5.85 15.16 3.16
C ARG A 172 -5.95 16.68 3.22
N TYR A 173 -4.80 17.37 3.20
CA TYR A 173 -4.81 18.83 3.03
C TYR A 173 -5.36 19.19 1.66
N LEU A 174 -6.15 20.24 1.63
CA LEU A 174 -6.54 20.83 0.36
C LEU A 174 -5.28 21.31 -0.37
N SER A 175 -5.31 21.21 -1.69
CA SER A 175 -4.18 21.58 -2.52
C SER A 175 -4.67 22.17 -3.85
N TYR A 176 -3.86 22.95 -4.49
CA TYR A 176 -4.12 23.47 -5.84
C TYR A 176 -3.27 22.72 -6.85
N ASP A 177 -3.90 22.29 -7.94
CA ASP A 177 -3.23 21.71 -9.09
C ASP A 177 -3.97 22.14 -10.36
N SER A 178 -3.31 22.94 -11.21
CA SER A 178 -3.88 23.35 -12.51
C SER A 178 -4.06 22.18 -13.48
N ASN A 179 -3.30 21.10 -13.25
CA ASN A 179 -3.28 19.89 -14.07
C ASN A 179 -3.89 18.69 -13.31
N MET A 180 -4.82 18.94 -12.36
CA MET A 180 -5.51 17.85 -11.68
C MET A 180 -6.28 17.00 -12.68
N LEU A 181 -6.30 15.70 -12.44
CA LEU A 181 -6.98 14.73 -13.30
C LEU A 181 -8.22 14.21 -12.57
N ILE A 182 -9.39 14.31 -13.20
CA ILE A 182 -10.68 13.86 -12.66
C ILE A 182 -11.35 12.94 -13.67
N ARG A 183 -11.80 11.76 -13.23
CA ARG A 183 -12.66 10.84 -13.98
C ARG A 183 -14.02 10.80 -13.32
N GLU A 184 -15.06 11.27 -14.02
CA GLU A 184 -16.42 11.34 -13.45
C GLU A 184 -17.01 9.96 -13.15
N ASN A 185 -16.70 8.96 -13.98
CA ASN A 185 -17.22 7.61 -13.87
C ASN A 185 -16.08 6.59 -13.78
N PRO A 186 -15.34 6.54 -12.64
CA PRO A 186 -14.36 5.50 -12.42
C PRO A 186 -15.05 4.14 -12.22
N VAL A 187 -14.40 3.06 -12.68
CA VAL A 187 -14.89 1.71 -12.46
C VAL A 187 -14.51 1.27 -11.05
N PRO A 188 -15.46 0.96 -10.15
CA PRO A 188 -15.11 0.55 -8.80
C PRO A 188 -14.21 -0.70 -8.81
N PHE A 189 -13.11 -0.64 -8.09
CA PHE A 189 -12.24 -1.80 -7.93
C PHE A 189 -12.86 -2.80 -6.96
N GLN A 190 -12.88 -4.07 -7.36
CA GLN A 190 -13.35 -5.18 -6.51
C GLN A 190 -12.16 -6.04 -6.10
N LEU A 191 -11.98 -6.23 -4.78
CA LEU A 191 -11.01 -7.21 -4.30
C LEU A 191 -11.47 -8.62 -4.70
N PRO A 192 -10.54 -9.46 -5.21
CA PRO A 192 -10.84 -10.87 -5.38
C PRO A 192 -11.35 -11.46 -4.06
N HIS A 193 -12.48 -12.15 -4.09
CA HIS A 193 -13.01 -12.84 -2.90
C HIS A 193 -12.11 -14.02 -2.53
N PHE A 194 -11.04 -13.76 -1.76
CA PHE A 194 -10.16 -14.79 -1.22
C PHE A 194 -10.74 -15.53 0.00
N LYS A 195 -12.08 -15.53 0.18
CA LYS A 195 -12.70 -16.19 1.36
C LYS A 195 -12.55 -17.70 1.41
N ALA A 196 -12.16 -18.38 0.33
CA ALA A 196 -12.13 -19.83 0.31
C ALA A 196 -10.76 -20.48 0.57
N LYS A 197 -9.64 -19.78 0.43
CA LYS A 197 -8.31 -20.42 0.55
C LYS A 197 -7.59 -20.22 1.89
N LEU A 198 -7.88 -19.17 2.65
CA LEU A 198 -7.22 -18.96 3.96
C LEU A 198 -7.75 -19.89 5.07
N ALA A 199 -9.01 -20.33 5.00
CA ALA A 199 -9.55 -21.32 5.94
C ALA A 199 -8.97 -22.73 5.69
N ILE A 200 -8.64 -23.07 4.44
CA ILE A 200 -8.07 -24.36 4.06
C ILE A 200 -6.59 -24.46 4.45
N ILE A 201 -5.84 -23.34 4.42
CA ILE A 201 -4.42 -23.34 4.82
C ILE A 201 -4.24 -23.51 6.34
N LYS A 202 -5.23 -23.12 7.16
CA LYS A 202 -5.22 -23.35 8.62
C LYS A 202 -5.69 -24.75 9.04
N ALA A 203 -6.31 -25.53 8.16
CA ALA A 203 -7.03 -26.76 8.52
C ALA A 203 -6.43 -28.07 8.00
N GLN A 204 -5.32 -28.04 7.28
CA GLN A 204 -4.65 -29.30 6.91
C GLN A 204 -3.23 -29.32 7.45
N PRO A 205 -2.99 -30.02 8.58
CA PRO A 205 -1.66 -30.54 8.83
C PRO A 205 -1.33 -31.47 7.65
N TYR A 206 -0.24 -31.15 6.95
CA TYR A 206 0.30 -32.05 5.93
C TYR A 206 0.45 -33.44 6.57
N LYS A 207 -0.43 -34.38 6.23
CA LYS A 207 -0.25 -35.78 6.57
C LYS A 207 0.91 -36.31 5.74
N TYR A 208 2.11 -36.22 6.28
CA TYR A 208 3.24 -36.97 5.76
C TYR A 208 3.06 -38.41 6.25
N THR A 209 2.65 -39.30 5.37
CA THR A 209 2.79 -40.72 5.56
C THR A 209 4.29 -41.04 5.62
N THR A 210 4.71 -41.63 6.74
CA THR A 210 6.00 -42.29 7.06
C THR A 210 7.20 -41.89 6.19
N ILE A 211 8.08 -41.10 6.82
CA ILE A 211 9.33 -40.65 6.18
C ILE A 211 10.38 -41.74 6.32
N ASN A 212 10.59 -42.53 5.29
CA ASN A 212 11.84 -43.26 5.08
C ASN A 212 12.94 -42.25 4.78
N ASN A 213 14.21 -42.54 5.04
CA ASN A 213 15.36 -41.65 4.74
C ASN A 213 15.34 -41.05 3.33
N ASN A 214 14.67 -41.71 2.37
CA ASN A 214 14.43 -41.21 1.01
C ASN A 214 13.40 -40.06 0.92
N GLY A 215 12.48 -39.91 1.90
CA GLY A 215 11.45 -38.87 1.88
C GLY A 215 12.01 -37.47 2.18
N ASN A 216 13.05 -37.39 3.00
CA ASN A 216 13.73 -36.13 3.31
C ASN A 216 14.40 -35.53 2.06
N ASN A 217 15.01 -36.38 1.24
CA ASN A 217 15.59 -35.97 -0.04
C ASN A 217 14.52 -35.58 -1.07
N ALA A 218 13.35 -36.23 -1.05
CA ALA A 218 12.27 -35.91 -1.98
C ALA A 218 11.68 -34.52 -1.72
N LEU A 219 11.46 -34.14 -0.44
CA LEU A 219 10.98 -32.80 -0.07
C LEU A 219 12.03 -31.72 -0.43
N PHE A 220 13.29 -31.98 -0.12
CA PHE A 220 14.39 -31.09 -0.47
C PHE A 220 14.53 -30.89 -1.98
N ASN A 221 14.56 -31.98 -2.76
CA ASN A 221 14.66 -31.94 -4.20
C ASN A 221 13.45 -31.26 -4.84
N LYS A 222 12.25 -31.43 -4.27
CA LYS A 222 11.07 -30.65 -4.70
C LYS A 222 11.29 -29.16 -4.44
N GLY A 223 11.78 -28.78 -3.26
CA GLY A 223 12.09 -27.39 -2.91
C GLY A 223 13.09 -26.75 -3.86
N LEU A 224 14.16 -27.46 -4.25
CA LEU A 224 15.12 -26.98 -5.24
C LEU A 224 14.49 -26.77 -6.62
N ARG A 225 13.61 -27.67 -7.07
CA ARG A 225 12.86 -27.50 -8.34
C ARG A 225 11.92 -26.31 -8.25
N ASP A 226 11.16 -26.16 -7.15
CA ASP A 226 10.25 -25.05 -6.94
C ASP A 226 10.99 -23.71 -7.00
N LEU A 227 12.21 -23.60 -6.42
CA LEU A 227 13.05 -22.42 -6.51
C LEU A 227 13.63 -22.20 -7.91
N GLY A 228 13.87 -23.27 -8.67
CA GLY A 228 14.40 -23.18 -10.04
C GLY A 228 13.41 -22.61 -11.06
N ILE A 229 12.11 -22.69 -10.80
CA ILE A 229 11.03 -22.23 -11.71
C ILE A 229 10.32 -20.97 -11.21
N VAL A 230 10.80 -20.34 -10.14
CA VAL A 230 10.19 -19.14 -9.54
C VAL A 230 10.19 -17.97 -10.51
N GLN A 231 9.05 -17.31 -10.64
CA GLN A 231 8.91 -16.05 -11.38
C GLN A 231 9.06 -14.84 -10.44
N SER A 232 9.36 -13.66 -11.01
CA SER A 232 9.72 -12.48 -10.20
C SER A 232 8.66 -12.05 -9.19
N GLY A 233 7.36 -12.22 -9.47
CA GLY A 233 6.26 -11.87 -8.56
C GLY A 233 6.05 -12.81 -7.37
N GLU A 234 6.66 -14.02 -7.40
CA GLU A 234 6.41 -15.08 -6.39
C GLU A 234 7.63 -15.36 -5.50
N ARG A 235 8.75 -14.68 -5.73
CA ARG A 235 10.05 -14.94 -5.10
C ARG A 235 9.99 -15.05 -3.58
N TYR A 236 9.40 -14.07 -2.92
CA TYR A 236 9.34 -14.04 -1.45
C TYR A 236 8.59 -15.24 -0.87
N GLN A 237 7.39 -15.52 -1.40
CA GLN A 237 6.54 -16.60 -0.90
C GLN A 237 7.19 -17.97 -1.12
N ASN A 238 7.79 -18.19 -2.29
CA ASN A 238 8.41 -19.47 -2.61
C ASN A 238 9.69 -19.69 -1.80
N VAL A 239 10.56 -18.68 -1.68
CA VAL A 239 11.78 -18.79 -0.86
C VAL A 239 11.42 -19.05 0.62
N SER A 240 10.50 -18.27 1.19
CA SER A 240 10.09 -18.44 2.59
C SER A 240 9.48 -19.81 2.85
N ARG A 241 8.55 -20.25 1.99
CA ARG A 241 7.87 -21.55 2.12
C ARG A 241 8.84 -22.73 2.01
N VAL A 242 9.69 -22.71 0.98
CA VAL A 242 10.66 -23.79 0.73
C VAL A 242 11.69 -23.85 1.85
N ALA A 243 12.30 -22.72 2.21
CA ALA A 243 13.32 -22.67 3.24
C ALA A 243 12.77 -23.11 4.61
N TYR A 244 11.57 -22.66 4.99
CA TYR A 244 10.92 -23.08 6.25
C TYR A 244 10.64 -24.60 6.28
N ALA A 245 10.07 -25.15 5.21
CA ALA A 245 9.78 -26.58 5.11
C ALA A 245 11.06 -27.43 5.15
N VAL A 246 12.10 -27.01 4.43
CA VAL A 246 13.40 -27.71 4.41
C VAL A 246 14.13 -27.58 5.75
N GLY A 247 14.01 -26.43 6.44
CA GLY A 247 14.52 -26.24 7.79
C GLY A 247 13.93 -27.25 8.79
N GLY A 248 12.66 -27.58 8.66
CA GLY A 248 12.00 -28.60 9.48
C GLY A 248 12.58 -30.02 9.35
N LEU A 249 13.36 -30.30 8.29
CA LEU A 249 14.11 -31.56 8.14
C LEU A 249 15.37 -31.62 9.03
N LYS A 250 15.84 -30.51 9.56
CA LYS A 250 17.03 -30.39 10.42
C LYS A 250 18.33 -30.94 9.81
N ILE A 251 18.52 -30.78 8.50
CA ILE A 251 19.73 -31.24 7.81
C ILE A 251 20.57 -30.01 7.42
N PRO A 252 21.65 -29.67 8.16
CA PRO A 252 22.42 -28.43 7.97
C PRO A 252 22.96 -28.23 6.54
N ALA A 253 23.28 -29.29 5.83
CA ALA A 253 23.79 -29.25 4.47
C ALA A 253 22.76 -28.71 3.45
N HIS A 254 21.47 -28.64 3.77
CA HIS A 254 20.43 -28.18 2.86
C HIS A 254 20.42 -26.66 2.70
N LEU A 255 20.74 -25.87 3.74
CA LEU A 255 20.74 -24.41 3.64
C LEU A 255 21.73 -23.86 2.61
N PRO A 256 23.01 -24.27 2.57
CA PRO A 256 23.92 -23.83 1.52
C PRO A 256 23.43 -24.16 0.10
N GLN A 257 22.78 -25.31 -0.07
CA GLN A 257 22.26 -25.72 -1.39
C GLN A 257 21.04 -24.89 -1.80
N LEU A 258 20.16 -24.50 -0.86
CA LEU A 258 19.06 -23.56 -1.13
C LEU A 258 19.60 -22.19 -1.55
N ILE A 259 20.61 -21.68 -0.84
CA ILE A 259 21.27 -20.41 -1.17
C ILE A 259 21.92 -20.49 -2.56
N SER A 260 22.58 -21.60 -2.88
CA SER A 260 23.17 -21.82 -4.20
C SER A 260 22.10 -21.81 -5.32
N ALA A 261 20.94 -22.44 -5.08
CA ALA A 261 19.83 -22.42 -6.04
C ALA A 261 19.26 -21.00 -6.26
N ILE A 262 19.15 -20.19 -5.20
CA ILE A 262 18.75 -18.77 -5.31
C ILE A 262 19.76 -17.98 -6.13
N ASN A 263 21.07 -18.16 -5.87
CA ASN A 263 22.14 -17.45 -6.55
C ASN A 263 22.25 -17.82 -8.04
N SER A 264 21.84 -19.01 -8.40
CA SER A 264 21.92 -19.54 -9.78
C SER A 264 20.67 -19.22 -10.61
N ASN A 265 19.57 -18.79 -10.02
CA ASN A 265 18.34 -18.50 -10.74
C ASN A 265 18.26 -17.01 -11.12
N SER A 266 18.13 -16.74 -12.44
CA SER A 266 18.04 -15.39 -13.00
C SER A 266 16.88 -14.56 -12.43
N ALA A 267 15.81 -15.21 -11.95
CA ALA A 267 14.69 -14.52 -11.30
C ALA A 267 15.10 -13.74 -10.05
N PHE A 268 16.24 -14.08 -9.41
CA PHE A 268 16.76 -13.40 -8.22
C PHE A 268 17.91 -12.44 -8.52
N TYR A 269 18.25 -12.24 -9.80
CA TYR A 269 19.39 -11.40 -10.20
C TYR A 269 19.24 -9.97 -9.64
N GLY A 270 20.32 -9.46 -9.07
CA GLY A 270 20.33 -8.14 -8.39
C GLY A 270 19.80 -8.15 -6.95
N GLU A 271 19.10 -9.20 -6.50
CA GLU A 271 18.53 -9.30 -5.16
C GLU A 271 18.93 -10.60 -4.40
N THR A 272 19.93 -11.33 -4.90
CA THR A 272 20.36 -12.62 -4.33
C THR A 272 20.71 -12.54 -2.84
N ALA A 273 21.41 -11.48 -2.40
CA ALA A 273 21.75 -11.28 -0.99
C ALA A 273 20.50 -11.17 -0.10
N LYS A 274 19.47 -10.44 -0.56
CA LYS A 274 18.18 -10.28 0.13
C LYS A 274 17.48 -11.63 0.31
N TYR A 275 17.37 -12.40 -0.78
CA TYR A 275 16.66 -13.68 -0.75
C TYR A 275 17.45 -14.78 -0.03
N SER A 276 18.78 -14.76 -0.07
CA SER A 276 19.65 -15.63 0.74
C SER A 276 19.45 -15.37 2.24
N LYS A 277 19.32 -14.11 2.66
CA LYS A 277 18.98 -13.74 4.04
C LYS A 277 17.62 -14.27 4.44
N ILE A 278 16.58 -14.07 3.62
CA ILE A 278 15.22 -14.59 3.85
C ILE A 278 15.24 -16.12 3.97
N ALA A 279 15.96 -16.81 3.07
CA ALA A 279 16.09 -18.27 3.13
C ALA A 279 16.73 -18.73 4.46
N THR A 280 17.77 -18.04 4.91
CA THR A 280 18.46 -18.35 6.18
C THR A 280 17.51 -18.16 7.38
N GLU A 281 16.81 -17.04 7.46
CA GLU A 281 15.88 -16.75 8.55
C GLU A 281 14.72 -17.76 8.59
N CYS A 282 14.11 -18.05 7.44
CA CYS A 282 13.01 -19.02 7.35
C CYS A 282 13.49 -20.45 7.62
N TYR A 283 14.65 -20.83 7.14
CA TYR A 283 15.25 -22.15 7.44
C TYR A 283 15.46 -22.34 8.95
N ASN A 284 16.08 -21.34 9.62
CA ASN A 284 16.31 -21.38 11.07
C ASN A 284 15.00 -21.44 11.86
N ALA A 285 13.97 -20.68 11.42
CA ALA A 285 12.64 -20.76 12.02
C ALA A 285 12.01 -22.15 11.85
N GLY A 286 12.21 -22.81 10.70
CA GLY A 286 11.77 -24.17 10.44
C GLY A 286 12.43 -25.21 11.36
N THR A 287 13.73 -25.03 11.69
CA THR A 287 14.44 -25.96 12.60
C THR A 287 13.88 -25.95 14.01
N LEU A 288 13.24 -24.85 14.43
CA LEU A 288 12.57 -24.73 15.74
C LEU A 288 11.22 -25.48 15.78
N LYS A 289 10.62 -25.73 14.62
CA LYS A 289 9.37 -26.50 14.49
C LYS A 289 9.59 -27.68 13.54
N PRO A 290 10.27 -28.74 13.99
CA PRO A 290 10.56 -29.87 13.12
C PRO A 290 9.26 -30.50 12.62
N LEU A 291 9.30 -31.01 11.39
CA LEU A 291 8.24 -31.84 10.85
C LEU A 291 8.09 -33.05 11.77
N SER A 292 6.90 -33.22 12.34
CA SER A 292 6.59 -34.41 13.13
C SER A 292 6.76 -35.68 12.29
N LYS A 293 7.47 -36.68 12.85
CA LYS A 293 7.64 -37.97 12.22
C LYS A 293 6.33 -38.71 12.07
#